data_0e17e072fe0d72745c1f577dd55bbad5
#
_entry.id   0e17e072fe0d72745c1f577dd55bbad5
#
_cell.length_a   1.000
_cell.length_b   1.000
_cell.length_c   1.000
_cell.angle_alpha   90.00
_cell.angle_beta   90.00
_cell.angle_gamma   90.00
#
_symmetry.space_group_name_H-M   'P 1'
#
loop_
_entity.id
_entity.type
_entity.pdbx_description
1 polymer ?
#
loop_
_entity_poly.entity_id
_entity_poly.type
_entity_poly.pdbx_seq_one_letter_code
_entity_poly.pdbx_strand_id
1 'polypeptide(L)'
;MKQLQIVPFLLSLLLITNFASAQIQYYGIDSFVHSEGKVSTKLTIVFFEPEKNFELKIFARIENFNASSNAGPVNCKLVKGEASLISCEMNLTKEKRTLELSFETSDFVKKIDERFYLSADLSLGKEISSLFASFKLDEGLLISKKDDSPQIFPANATILSDGRRVIVNWNLQNLEKDKTIKFEIFYETIEKAKFPVLQIALAILFAVAIITSIFYRRMKRARQLIFSVLDEQERKILNMISKAEQINQRKIVEAMNLSKAKVSRIVKKLAERGLIKVERRGRTNILRIVKKRIEI
;
A
#
# COMPACT_ATOMS: atom_id res chain seq x y z
N MET A 1 -22.38 91.05 42.60
CA MET A 1 -22.78 90.06 41.66
C MET A 1 -21.48 89.45 41.08
N LYS A 2 -21.04 88.27 41.58
CA LYS A 2 -19.86 87.60 41.12
C LYS A 2 -20.31 86.50 40.12
N GLN A 3 -19.93 86.64 38.87
CA GLN A 3 -20.12 85.58 37.89
C GLN A 3 -19.14 84.45 38.18
N LEU A 4 -19.69 83.29 38.44
CA LEU A 4 -18.94 82.02 38.59
C LEU A 4 -18.71 81.46 37.19
N GLN A 5 -17.45 81.58 36.70
CA GLN A 5 -17.07 80.92 35.45
C GLN A 5 -16.91 79.41 35.74
N ILE A 6 -17.77 78.61 35.20
CA ILE A 6 -17.68 77.17 35.16
C ILE A 6 -16.75 76.80 33.98
N VAL A 7 -15.49 76.46 34.27
CA VAL A 7 -14.60 75.86 33.29
C VAL A 7 -15.05 74.39 33.06
N PRO A 8 -15.47 74.04 31.86
CA PRO A 8 -15.74 72.66 31.59
C PRO A 8 -14.42 71.91 31.57
N PHE A 9 -14.15 71.12 32.60
CA PHE A 9 -13.09 70.18 32.67
C PHE A 9 -13.41 69.03 31.63
N LEU A 10 -12.96 69.22 30.39
CA LEU A 10 -13.02 68.23 29.36
C LEU A 10 -12.05 67.12 29.77
N LEU A 11 -12.55 66.19 30.58
CA LEU A 11 -11.88 64.95 30.88
C LEU A 11 -11.88 64.15 29.55
N SER A 12 -10.86 64.36 28.72
CA SER A 12 -10.56 63.50 27.61
C SER A 12 -10.16 62.15 28.20
N LEU A 13 -11.18 61.32 28.38
CA LEU A 13 -11.02 59.91 28.63
C LEU A 13 -10.35 59.32 27.38
N LEU A 14 -9.01 59.40 27.31
CA LEU A 14 -8.20 58.60 26.42
C LEU A 14 -8.50 57.16 26.78
N LEU A 15 -9.47 56.61 26.07
CA LEU A 15 -9.64 55.17 25.94
C LEU A 15 -8.35 54.69 25.29
N ILE A 16 -7.34 54.40 26.15
CA ILE A 16 -6.20 53.56 25.75
C ILE A 16 -6.82 52.20 25.52
N THR A 17 -7.32 52.02 24.32
CA THR A 17 -7.56 50.65 23.82
C THR A 17 -6.20 49.98 23.76
N ASN A 18 -5.90 49.22 24.81
CA ASN A 18 -4.83 48.26 24.72
C ASN A 18 -5.22 47.32 23.59
N PHE A 19 -4.82 47.64 22.36
CA PHE A 19 -4.78 46.65 21.33
C PHE A 19 -3.78 45.62 21.85
N ALA A 20 -4.29 44.52 22.40
CA ALA A 20 -3.48 43.37 22.70
C ALA A 20 -2.80 43.00 21.39
N SER A 21 -1.53 43.33 21.26
CA SER A 21 -0.74 42.99 20.09
C SER A 21 -0.47 41.48 20.18
N ALA A 22 -0.90 40.76 19.19
CA ALA A 22 -0.63 39.32 19.14
C ALA A 22 0.87 39.07 19.35
N GLN A 23 1.21 38.21 20.30
CA GLN A 23 2.63 37.92 20.61
C GLN A 23 3.28 37.09 19.48
N ILE A 24 2.47 36.30 18.77
CA ILE A 24 2.89 35.45 17.65
C ILE A 24 2.18 35.90 16.38
N GLN A 25 3.00 36.28 15.40
CA GLN A 25 2.52 36.70 14.09
C GLN A 25 1.98 35.52 13.27
N TYR A 26 2.76 34.41 13.27
CA TYR A 26 2.40 33.21 12.52
C TYR A 26 2.80 31.97 13.30
N TYR A 27 1.91 31.00 13.34
CA TYR A 27 2.14 29.67 13.89
C TYR A 27 1.82 28.61 12.85
N GLY A 28 2.85 27.97 12.32
CA GLY A 28 2.75 26.85 11.36
C GLY A 28 2.92 25.51 12.06
N ILE A 29 2.01 24.60 11.81
CA ILE A 29 2.06 23.21 12.28
C ILE A 29 2.05 22.31 11.04
N ASP A 30 3.12 21.56 10.80
CA ASP A 30 3.19 20.56 9.73
C ASP A 30 3.46 19.20 10.37
N SER A 31 2.45 18.33 10.35
CA SER A 31 2.49 17.02 10.98
C SER A 31 2.30 15.91 9.95
N PHE A 32 3.12 14.88 10.04
CA PHE A 32 3.01 13.67 9.25
C PHE A 32 2.63 12.50 10.14
N VAL A 33 1.49 11.87 9.87
CA VAL A 33 0.96 10.74 10.62
C VAL A 33 1.33 9.46 9.90
N HIS A 34 2.26 8.71 10.48
CA HIS A 34 2.72 7.43 9.94
C HIS A 34 1.71 6.30 10.16
N SER A 35 1.73 5.32 9.30
CA SER A 35 0.83 4.15 9.37
C SER A 35 0.98 3.33 10.66
N GLU A 36 2.15 3.39 11.31
CA GLU A 36 2.45 2.77 12.60
C GLU A 36 1.95 3.56 13.81
N GLY A 37 1.30 4.72 13.60
CA GLY A 37 0.78 5.57 14.67
C GLY A 37 1.79 6.57 15.24
N LYS A 38 2.98 6.68 14.68
CA LYS A 38 3.95 7.72 15.00
C LYS A 38 3.60 9.01 14.28
N VAL A 39 3.82 10.16 14.92
CA VAL A 39 3.58 11.47 14.33
C VAL A 39 4.87 12.28 14.36
N SER A 40 5.34 12.71 13.20
CA SER A 40 6.46 13.63 13.04
C SER A 40 5.89 15.03 12.86
N THR A 41 6.25 15.98 13.74
CA THR A 41 5.70 17.32 13.75
C THR A 41 6.81 18.35 13.61
N LYS A 42 6.59 19.33 12.74
CA LYS A 42 7.39 20.54 12.63
C LYS A 42 6.52 21.76 12.97
N LEU A 43 6.97 22.54 13.93
CA LEU A 43 6.36 23.81 14.36
C LEU A 43 7.20 24.96 13.83
N THR A 44 6.58 25.94 13.19
CA THR A 44 7.20 27.18 12.72
C THR A 44 6.55 28.34 13.43
N ILE A 45 7.29 29.05 14.27
CA ILE A 45 6.78 30.13 15.12
C ILE A 45 7.46 31.43 14.69
N VAL A 46 6.69 32.39 14.21
CA VAL A 46 7.16 33.72 13.86
C VAL A 46 6.62 34.71 14.91
N PHE A 47 7.52 35.29 15.67
CA PHE A 47 7.16 36.25 16.72
C PHE A 47 6.87 37.62 16.14
N PHE A 48 6.03 38.40 16.83
CA PHE A 48 5.77 39.78 16.47
C PHE A 48 6.96 40.69 16.83
N GLU A 49 7.49 40.50 18.04
CA GLU A 49 8.68 41.14 18.53
C GLU A 49 9.78 40.11 18.85
N PRO A 50 11.06 40.49 18.86
CA PRO A 50 12.13 39.58 19.24
C PRO A 50 11.99 39.08 20.68
N GLU A 51 11.90 37.76 20.81
CA GLU A 51 11.84 37.07 22.11
C GLU A 51 13.21 36.46 22.47
N LYS A 52 13.57 36.46 23.76
CA LYS A 52 14.80 35.83 24.28
C LYS A 52 14.54 34.43 24.80
N ASN A 53 13.39 34.22 25.38
CA ASN A 53 12.99 32.96 25.99
C ASN A 53 11.65 32.48 25.42
N PHE A 54 11.57 31.22 25.18
CA PHE A 54 10.31 30.59 24.71
C PHE A 54 10.09 29.27 25.46
N GLU A 55 8.89 29.06 25.95
CA GLU A 55 8.49 27.84 26.61
C GLU A 55 7.27 27.25 25.90
N LEU A 56 7.31 25.91 25.71
CA LEU A 56 6.22 25.14 25.14
C LEU A 56 6.04 23.85 25.94
N LYS A 57 4.83 23.62 26.42
CA LYS A 57 4.43 22.37 27.04
C LYS A 57 3.62 21.54 26.07
N ILE A 58 4.07 20.32 25.78
CA ILE A 58 3.40 19.35 24.93
C ILE A 58 2.95 18.18 25.80
N PHE A 59 1.65 17.86 25.81
CA PHE A 59 1.07 16.75 26.58
C PHE A 59 1.32 15.41 25.89
N ALA A 60 2.59 15.11 25.62
CA ALA A 60 3.08 13.89 25.02
C ALA A 60 4.55 13.70 25.35
N ARG A 61 5.02 12.47 25.31
CA ARG A 61 6.46 12.16 25.31
C ARG A 61 6.98 12.36 23.89
N ILE A 62 7.96 13.24 23.75
CA ILE A 62 8.56 13.55 22.47
C ILE A 62 9.97 12.95 22.33
N GLU A 63 10.27 12.55 21.09
CA GLU A 63 11.55 11.99 20.68
C GLU A 63 12.11 12.80 19.50
N ASN A 64 13.37 12.58 19.16
CA ASN A 64 14.03 13.18 18.01
C ASN A 64 13.85 14.70 17.91
N PHE A 65 13.89 15.37 19.10
CA PHE A 65 13.71 16.80 19.20
C PHE A 65 14.87 17.55 18.56
N ASN A 66 14.55 18.53 17.72
CA ASN A 66 15.50 19.47 17.15
C ASN A 66 14.88 20.87 17.16
N ALA A 67 15.74 21.90 17.32
CA ALA A 67 15.36 23.30 17.31
C ALA A 67 16.34 24.11 16.46
N SER A 68 15.81 25.04 15.70
CA SER A 68 16.58 25.97 14.88
C SER A 68 15.91 27.34 14.80
N SER A 69 16.69 28.37 14.49
CA SER A 69 16.14 29.70 14.21
C SER A 69 16.81 30.33 13.01
N ASN A 70 16.15 31.27 12.37
CA ASN A 70 16.74 32.06 11.29
C ASN A 70 17.69 33.16 11.78
N ALA A 71 17.79 33.38 13.10
CA ALA A 71 18.68 34.39 13.73
C ALA A 71 20.04 33.81 14.16
N GLY A 72 20.19 32.48 14.19
CA GLY A 72 21.40 31.81 14.65
C GLY A 72 21.11 30.63 15.57
N PRO A 73 22.11 30.17 16.32
CA PRO A 73 21.96 29.02 17.20
C PRO A 73 20.93 29.27 18.30
N VAL A 74 20.19 28.22 18.63
CA VAL A 74 19.17 28.19 19.69
C VAL A 74 19.60 27.15 20.73
N ASN A 75 19.52 27.51 21.99
CA ASN A 75 19.77 26.58 23.07
C ASN A 75 18.45 26.16 23.71
N CYS A 76 18.00 24.96 23.40
CA CYS A 76 16.77 24.42 23.95
C CYS A 76 17.03 23.26 24.91
N LYS A 77 16.37 23.30 26.06
CA LYS A 77 16.32 22.22 27.04
C LYS A 77 14.98 21.51 26.95
N LEU A 78 15.02 20.18 26.86
CA LEU A 78 13.86 19.31 26.87
C LEU A 78 13.79 18.54 28.20
N VAL A 79 12.74 18.79 28.97
CA VAL A 79 12.41 18.00 30.15
C VAL A 79 11.32 17.01 29.78
N LYS A 80 11.66 15.72 29.81
CA LYS A 80 10.74 14.62 29.45
C LYS A 80 9.97 14.14 30.68
N GLY A 81 8.67 13.91 30.52
CA GLY A 81 7.74 13.36 31.52
C GLY A 81 6.49 12.88 30.84
N GLU A 82 5.37 12.81 31.56
CA GLU A 82 4.02 12.61 30.97
C GLU A 82 3.67 13.74 30.00
N ALA A 83 4.15 14.95 30.30
CA ALA A 83 4.21 16.07 29.39
C ALA A 83 5.67 16.48 29.18
N SER A 84 6.02 16.83 27.96
CA SER A 84 7.35 17.34 27.61
C SER A 84 7.34 18.86 27.70
N LEU A 85 8.30 19.43 28.44
CA LEU A 85 8.52 20.87 28.53
C LEU A 85 9.76 21.24 27.71
N ILE A 86 9.57 22.10 26.74
CA ILE A 86 10.64 22.68 25.90
C ILE A 86 10.88 24.11 26.39
N SER A 87 12.09 24.42 26.78
CA SER A 87 12.51 25.79 27.15
C SER A 87 13.68 26.18 26.28
N CYS A 88 13.51 27.21 25.46
CA CYS A 88 14.52 27.69 24.51
C CYS A 88 15.02 29.08 24.87
N GLU A 89 16.35 29.26 24.85
CA GLU A 89 17.02 30.55 24.86
C GLU A 89 17.50 30.85 23.44
N MET A 90 17.19 32.06 22.97
CA MET A 90 17.44 32.47 21.58
C MET A 90 17.74 33.95 21.47
N ASN A 91 18.47 34.35 20.43
CA ASN A 91 18.79 35.74 20.15
C ASN A 91 18.13 36.22 18.87
N LEU A 92 16.79 36.34 18.90
CA LEU A 92 16.04 36.84 17.78
C LEU A 92 16.26 38.34 17.55
N THR A 93 16.16 38.79 16.32
CA THR A 93 16.25 40.20 15.91
C THR A 93 14.98 40.66 15.23
N LYS A 94 14.79 41.96 15.02
CA LYS A 94 13.61 42.52 14.35
C LYS A 94 13.37 41.93 12.96
N GLU A 95 14.42 41.53 12.26
CA GLU A 95 14.35 40.97 10.90
C GLU A 95 14.28 39.44 10.89
N LYS A 96 14.82 38.79 11.93
CA LYS A 96 14.95 37.34 12.05
C LYS A 96 14.27 36.86 13.32
N ARG A 97 12.98 36.53 13.21
CA ARG A 97 12.08 36.26 14.34
C ARG A 97 11.44 34.87 14.28
N THR A 98 12.03 33.94 13.57
CA THR A 98 11.47 32.60 13.38
C THR A 98 12.18 31.58 14.24
N LEU A 99 11.42 30.81 14.99
CA LEU A 99 11.83 29.60 15.70
C LEU A 99 11.17 28.40 15.02
N GLU A 100 11.96 27.40 14.70
CA GLU A 100 11.48 26.12 14.21
C GLU A 100 11.79 25.02 15.23
N LEU A 101 10.79 24.22 15.56
CA LEU A 101 10.91 23.06 16.44
C LEU A 101 10.44 21.84 15.67
N SER A 102 11.15 20.72 15.78
CA SER A 102 10.70 19.45 15.22
C SER A 102 10.85 18.34 16.25
N PHE A 103 9.90 17.41 16.25
CA PHE A 103 9.89 16.28 17.16
C PHE A 103 9.00 15.16 16.60
N GLU A 104 9.10 14.01 17.23
CA GLU A 104 8.28 12.86 16.95
C GLU A 104 7.59 12.36 18.23
N THR A 105 6.39 11.81 18.10
CA THR A 105 5.68 11.21 19.22
C THR A 105 4.71 10.13 18.74
N SER A 106 4.45 9.14 19.57
CA SER A 106 3.37 8.17 19.38
C SER A 106 2.18 8.42 20.30
N ASP A 107 2.31 9.34 21.26
CA ASP A 107 1.27 9.59 22.28
C ASP A 107 0.07 10.37 21.71
N PHE A 108 0.22 11.00 20.53
CA PHE A 108 -0.88 11.68 19.85
C PHE A 108 -1.90 10.72 19.23
N VAL A 109 -1.53 9.45 19.01
CA VAL A 109 -2.39 8.48 18.36
C VAL A 109 -2.80 7.39 19.34
N LYS A 110 -4.09 7.10 19.39
CA LYS A 110 -4.67 5.98 20.15
C LYS A 110 -5.48 5.11 19.22
N LYS A 111 -5.38 3.81 19.36
CA LYS A 111 -6.25 2.86 18.67
C LYS A 111 -7.51 2.67 19.50
N ILE A 112 -8.68 2.88 18.90
CA ILE A 112 -10.02 2.68 19.49
C ILE A 112 -10.77 1.73 18.55
N ASP A 113 -10.92 0.48 18.98
CA ASP A 113 -11.47 -0.61 18.17
C ASP A 113 -10.67 -0.81 16.85
N GLU A 114 -11.33 -0.65 15.70
CA GLU A 114 -10.70 -0.76 14.37
C GLU A 114 -10.22 0.59 13.81
N ARG A 115 -10.43 1.68 14.54
CA ARG A 115 -10.08 3.04 14.13
C ARG A 115 -8.93 3.59 14.95
N PHE A 116 -8.31 4.61 14.42
CA PHE A 116 -7.31 5.40 15.10
C PHE A 116 -7.85 6.78 15.41
N TYR A 117 -7.51 7.28 16.56
CA TYR A 117 -7.85 8.61 17.04
C TYR A 117 -6.56 9.39 17.27
N LEU A 118 -6.32 10.37 16.41
CA LEU A 118 -5.26 11.36 16.60
C LEU A 118 -5.82 12.52 17.45
N SER A 119 -5.08 12.92 18.46
CA SER A 119 -5.39 14.05 19.32
C SER A 119 -4.11 14.79 19.67
N ALA A 120 -3.89 15.95 19.06
CA ALA A 120 -2.71 16.78 19.24
C ALA A 120 -3.10 18.12 19.86
N ASP A 121 -2.71 18.36 21.12
CA ASP A 121 -2.79 19.65 21.78
C ASP A 121 -1.44 20.38 21.60
N LEU A 122 -1.48 21.40 20.76
CA LEU A 122 -0.31 22.22 20.38
C LEU A 122 -0.51 23.69 20.76
N SER A 123 -1.22 23.94 21.87
CA SER A 123 -1.51 25.27 22.40
C SER A 123 -0.24 25.96 22.88
N LEU A 124 -0.08 27.22 22.52
CA LEU A 124 1.09 28.02 22.95
C LEU A 124 0.83 28.89 24.19
N GLY A 125 -0.44 29.06 24.61
CA GLY A 125 -0.82 29.97 25.70
C GLY A 125 -0.53 31.44 25.40
N LYS A 126 -0.36 31.79 24.14
CA LYS A 126 -0.06 33.14 23.63
C LYS A 126 -1.08 33.54 22.58
N GLU A 127 -1.27 34.85 22.39
CA GLU A 127 -2.09 35.36 21.29
C GLU A 127 -1.40 35.10 19.95
N ILE A 128 -2.17 34.59 18.97
CA ILE A 128 -1.66 34.21 17.65
C ILE A 128 -2.49 34.90 16.58
N SER A 129 -1.86 35.71 15.74
CA SER A 129 -2.54 36.41 14.65
C SER A 129 -2.99 35.44 13.55
N SER A 130 -2.12 34.53 13.12
CA SER A 130 -2.44 33.57 12.07
C SER A 130 -1.86 32.20 12.41
N LEU A 131 -2.70 31.16 12.30
CA LEU A 131 -2.30 29.77 12.47
C LEU A 131 -2.66 28.99 11.22
N PHE A 132 -1.68 28.23 10.72
CA PHE A 132 -1.90 27.22 9.69
C PHE A 132 -1.44 25.85 10.19
N ALA A 133 -2.34 24.89 10.24
CA ALA A 133 -2.03 23.52 10.61
C ALA A 133 -2.31 22.58 9.44
N SER A 134 -1.38 21.69 9.17
CA SER A 134 -1.45 20.66 8.12
C SER A 134 -1.10 19.30 8.72
N PHE A 135 -2.04 18.38 8.65
CA PHE A 135 -1.83 16.98 9.05
C PHE A 135 -1.93 16.10 7.81
N LYS A 136 -0.81 15.49 7.44
CA LYS A 136 -0.69 14.57 6.30
C LYS A 136 -0.76 13.15 6.81
N LEU A 137 -1.77 12.41 6.39
CA LEU A 137 -1.90 10.98 6.70
C LEU A 137 -1.08 10.15 5.71
N ASP A 138 -0.40 9.11 6.18
CA ASP A 138 0.37 8.21 5.33
C ASP A 138 -0.50 7.47 4.30
N GLU A 139 0.13 6.84 3.31
CA GLU A 139 -0.58 6.09 2.26
C GLU A 139 -1.39 4.94 2.87
N GLY A 140 -2.64 4.84 2.44
CA GLY A 140 -3.58 3.82 2.94
C GLY A 140 -4.29 4.19 4.23
N LEU A 141 -4.14 5.42 4.73
CA LEU A 141 -4.94 5.97 5.81
C LEU A 141 -6.06 6.85 5.24
N LEU A 142 -7.27 6.68 5.74
CA LEU A 142 -8.45 7.47 5.36
C LEU A 142 -9.10 8.08 6.60
N ILE A 143 -9.73 9.25 6.42
CA ILE A 143 -10.54 9.85 7.47
C ILE A 143 -11.81 9.02 7.66
N SER A 144 -12.06 8.60 8.90
CA SER A 144 -13.30 7.91 9.26
C SER A 144 -14.50 8.86 9.11
N LYS A 145 -15.61 8.32 8.64
CA LYS A 145 -16.88 9.05 8.51
C LYS A 145 -17.90 8.50 9.48
N LYS A 146 -18.74 9.38 9.98
CA LYS A 146 -19.96 9.04 10.70
C LYS A 146 -21.11 9.80 10.07
N ASP A 147 -22.16 9.10 9.65
CA ASP A 147 -23.30 9.69 8.96
C ASP A 147 -22.87 10.57 7.76
N ASP A 148 -21.94 10.04 6.95
CA ASP A 148 -21.29 10.71 5.80
C ASP A 148 -20.47 11.97 6.13
N SER A 149 -20.35 12.35 7.39
CA SER A 149 -19.56 13.50 7.82
C SER A 149 -18.16 13.05 8.29
N PRO A 150 -17.07 13.73 7.87
CA PRO A 150 -15.73 13.45 8.35
C PRO A 150 -15.61 13.73 9.84
N GLN A 151 -14.99 12.82 10.59
CA GLN A 151 -14.79 12.97 12.03
C GLN A 151 -13.48 13.70 12.30
N ILE A 152 -13.51 15.03 12.21
CA ILE A 152 -12.39 15.93 12.45
C ILE A 152 -12.80 17.10 13.32
N PHE A 153 -11.88 17.58 14.13
CA PHE A 153 -12.09 18.77 14.96
C PHE A 153 -10.82 19.63 14.98
N PRO A 154 -10.93 20.97 14.87
CA PRO A 154 -12.15 21.75 14.61
C PRO A 154 -12.79 21.42 13.24
N ALA A 155 -14.12 21.53 13.14
CA ALA A 155 -14.89 21.11 11.96
C ALA A 155 -14.65 21.97 10.69
N ASN A 156 -14.03 23.14 10.83
CA ASN A 156 -13.71 24.07 9.75
C ASN A 156 -12.41 23.69 8.98
N ALA A 157 -12.02 22.42 9.00
CA ALA A 157 -10.89 21.94 8.24
C ALA A 157 -11.19 21.83 6.75
N THR A 158 -10.16 22.00 5.94
CA THR A 158 -10.18 21.67 4.51
C THR A 158 -9.48 20.33 4.29
N ILE A 159 -10.17 19.37 3.68
CA ILE A 159 -9.63 18.08 3.37
C ILE A 159 -9.16 18.07 1.91
N LEU A 160 -7.91 17.78 1.68
CA LEU A 160 -7.26 17.69 0.38
C LEU A 160 -6.69 16.29 0.16
N SER A 161 -6.29 16.02 -1.08
CA SER A 161 -5.53 14.82 -1.41
C SER A 161 -4.48 15.16 -2.46
N ASP A 162 -3.29 14.55 -2.33
CA ASP A 162 -2.24 14.58 -3.34
C ASP A 162 -2.32 13.40 -4.32
N GLY A 163 -3.43 12.63 -4.27
CA GLY A 163 -3.65 11.42 -5.07
C GLY A 163 -3.20 10.13 -4.38
N ARG A 164 -2.42 10.21 -3.29
CA ARG A 164 -1.96 9.06 -2.50
C ARG A 164 -2.30 9.19 -1.02
N ARG A 165 -2.29 10.43 -0.51
CA ARG A 165 -2.44 10.76 0.90
C ARG A 165 -3.59 11.70 1.12
N VAL A 166 -4.18 11.63 2.28
CA VAL A 166 -5.17 12.60 2.75
C VAL A 166 -4.45 13.67 3.57
N ILE A 167 -4.76 14.93 3.31
CA ILE A 167 -4.19 16.09 3.97
C ILE A 167 -5.35 16.88 4.59
N VAL A 168 -5.26 17.13 5.88
CA VAL A 168 -6.24 17.93 6.63
C VAL A 168 -5.61 19.25 7.04
N ASN A 169 -6.16 20.34 6.57
CA ASN A 169 -5.64 21.69 6.81
C ASN A 169 -6.62 22.53 7.59
N TRP A 170 -6.10 23.30 8.53
CA TRP A 170 -6.81 24.36 9.24
C TRP A 170 -6.13 25.70 9.02
N ASN A 171 -6.93 26.72 8.82
CA ASN A 171 -6.48 28.11 8.77
C ASN A 171 -7.31 28.91 9.78
N LEU A 172 -6.68 29.30 10.87
CA LEU A 172 -7.30 29.99 11.98
C LEU A 172 -6.67 31.37 12.13
N GLN A 173 -7.47 32.39 12.48
CA GLN A 173 -7.03 33.77 12.62
C GLN A 173 -7.41 34.30 13.98
N ASN A 174 -6.60 35.20 14.51
CA ASN A 174 -6.87 35.97 15.73
C ASN A 174 -7.22 35.08 16.92
N LEU A 175 -6.34 34.13 17.23
CA LEU A 175 -6.54 33.27 18.38
C LEU A 175 -6.12 33.98 19.64
N GLU A 176 -7.05 34.04 20.58
CA GLU A 176 -6.88 34.69 21.88
C GLU A 176 -5.86 33.90 22.74
N LYS A 177 -5.28 34.60 23.70
CA LYS A 177 -4.44 34.03 24.73
C LYS A 177 -5.18 32.87 25.45
N ASP A 178 -4.45 31.84 25.81
CA ASP A 178 -4.92 30.65 26.56
C ASP A 178 -6.02 29.84 25.87
N LYS A 179 -6.34 30.15 24.62
CA LYS A 179 -7.24 29.31 23.82
C LYS A 179 -6.57 27.98 23.50
N THR A 180 -7.26 26.90 23.84
CA THR A 180 -6.81 25.54 23.50
C THR A 180 -6.85 25.30 22.00
N ILE A 181 -5.70 24.89 21.45
CA ILE A 181 -5.53 24.55 20.04
C ILE A 181 -5.34 23.04 19.96
N LYS A 182 -6.44 22.32 19.88
CA LYS A 182 -6.47 20.88 19.85
C LYS A 182 -7.00 20.40 18.50
N PHE A 183 -6.22 19.57 17.81
CA PHE A 183 -6.61 18.95 16.55
C PHE A 183 -6.95 17.49 16.78
N GLU A 184 -8.12 17.08 16.29
CA GLU A 184 -8.57 15.70 16.42
C GLU A 184 -8.97 15.16 15.05
N ILE A 185 -8.51 13.96 14.73
CA ILE A 185 -8.80 13.26 13.47
C ILE A 185 -9.06 11.79 13.80
N PHE A 186 -10.26 11.30 13.43
CA PHE A 186 -10.49 9.86 13.41
C PHE A 186 -10.17 9.34 12.02
N TYR A 187 -9.31 8.33 11.95
CA TYR A 187 -8.90 7.73 10.70
C TYR A 187 -8.83 6.20 10.82
N GLU A 188 -8.85 5.55 9.67
CA GLU A 188 -8.80 4.11 9.54
C GLU A 188 -7.81 3.71 8.46
N THR A 189 -7.31 2.47 8.54
CA THR A 189 -6.46 1.91 7.51
C THR A 189 -7.29 1.24 6.44
N ILE A 190 -6.99 1.51 5.17
CA ILE A 190 -7.48 0.65 4.10
C ILE A 190 -6.75 -0.69 4.25
N GLU A 191 -7.46 -1.72 4.68
CA GLU A 191 -6.93 -3.07 4.55
C GLU A 191 -6.69 -3.31 3.06
N LYS A 192 -5.42 -3.31 2.65
CA LYS A 192 -5.04 -3.78 1.32
C LYS A 192 -5.57 -5.20 1.24
N ALA A 193 -6.59 -5.40 0.40
CA ALA A 193 -7.15 -6.72 0.15
C ALA A 193 -5.97 -7.64 -0.15
N LYS A 194 -5.64 -8.50 0.80
CA LYS A 194 -4.61 -9.53 0.62
C LYS A 194 -5.17 -10.46 -0.44
N PHE A 195 -4.84 -10.19 -1.70
CA PHE A 195 -5.19 -11.13 -2.75
C PHE A 195 -4.65 -12.49 -2.32
N PRO A 196 -5.51 -13.50 -2.22
CA PRO A 196 -5.07 -14.80 -1.75
C PRO A 196 -4.29 -15.51 -2.86
N VAL A 197 -3.12 -14.96 -3.19
CA VAL A 197 -2.23 -15.44 -4.28
C VAL A 197 -1.98 -16.94 -4.14
N LEU A 198 -1.80 -17.41 -2.92
CA LEU A 198 -1.62 -18.82 -2.64
C LEU A 198 -2.86 -19.66 -2.99
N GLN A 199 -4.07 -19.15 -2.65
CA GLN A 199 -5.32 -19.86 -2.97
C GLN A 199 -5.58 -19.90 -4.48
N ILE A 200 -5.30 -18.81 -5.19
CA ILE A 200 -5.40 -18.73 -6.64
C ILE A 200 -4.39 -19.69 -7.29
N ALA A 201 -3.15 -19.71 -6.83
CA ALA A 201 -2.11 -20.62 -7.33
C ALA A 201 -2.50 -22.09 -7.13
N LEU A 202 -3.04 -22.46 -5.95
CA LEU A 202 -3.54 -23.80 -5.66
C LEU A 202 -4.73 -24.17 -6.56
N ALA A 203 -5.65 -23.24 -6.80
CA ALA A 203 -6.80 -23.47 -7.68
C ALA A 203 -6.36 -23.73 -9.14
N ILE A 204 -5.37 -22.98 -9.64
CA ILE A 204 -4.79 -23.17 -10.97
C ILE A 204 -4.12 -24.54 -11.06
N LEU A 205 -3.30 -24.91 -10.06
CA LEU A 205 -2.61 -26.19 -10.02
C LEU A 205 -3.58 -27.36 -10.00
N PHE A 206 -4.67 -27.26 -9.25
CA PHE A 206 -5.73 -28.25 -9.21
C PHE A 206 -6.48 -28.38 -10.56
N ALA A 207 -6.77 -27.25 -11.21
CA ALA A 207 -7.36 -27.24 -12.54
C ALA A 207 -6.48 -27.92 -13.59
N VAL A 208 -5.17 -27.65 -13.57
CA VAL A 208 -4.20 -28.31 -14.46
C VAL A 208 -4.15 -29.82 -14.21
N ALA A 209 -4.17 -30.24 -12.94
CA ALA A 209 -4.19 -31.67 -12.57
C ALA A 209 -5.46 -32.39 -13.08
N ILE A 210 -6.62 -31.73 -13.02
CA ILE A 210 -7.86 -32.29 -13.56
C ILE A 210 -7.80 -32.41 -15.09
N ILE A 211 -7.35 -31.35 -15.79
CA ILE A 211 -7.24 -31.35 -17.25
C ILE A 211 -6.29 -32.45 -17.72
N THR A 212 -5.12 -32.58 -17.10
CA THR A 212 -4.13 -33.61 -17.43
C THR A 212 -4.68 -35.01 -17.18
N SER A 213 -5.44 -35.21 -16.08
CA SER A 213 -6.07 -36.49 -15.76
C SER A 213 -7.14 -36.87 -16.81
N ILE A 214 -7.98 -35.91 -17.21
CA ILE A 214 -8.99 -36.12 -18.26
C ILE A 214 -8.32 -36.46 -19.59
N PHE A 215 -7.27 -35.74 -19.95
CA PHE A 215 -6.53 -35.98 -21.19
C PHE A 215 -5.87 -37.37 -21.21
N TYR A 216 -5.24 -37.74 -20.09
CA TYR A 216 -4.64 -39.07 -19.92
C TYR A 216 -5.67 -40.20 -20.04
N ARG A 217 -6.83 -40.04 -19.39
CA ARG A 217 -7.94 -41.03 -19.50
C ARG A 217 -8.48 -41.14 -20.92
N ARG A 218 -8.62 -40.04 -21.65
CA ARG A 218 -9.06 -40.04 -23.07
C ARG A 218 -8.05 -40.76 -23.97
N MET A 219 -6.74 -40.48 -23.78
CA MET A 219 -5.70 -41.17 -24.55
C MET A 219 -5.69 -42.69 -24.27
N LYS A 220 -5.84 -43.10 -23.01
CA LYS A 220 -5.89 -44.54 -22.67
C LYS A 220 -7.09 -45.23 -23.31
N ARG A 221 -8.25 -44.62 -23.34
CA ARG A 221 -9.45 -45.17 -24.01
C ARG A 221 -9.28 -45.27 -25.53
N ALA A 222 -8.72 -44.27 -26.16
CA ALA A 222 -8.44 -44.28 -27.60
C ALA A 222 -7.51 -45.43 -28.00
N ARG A 223 -6.46 -45.72 -27.18
CA ARG A 223 -5.59 -46.87 -27.42
C ARG A 223 -6.35 -48.21 -27.31
N GLN A 224 -7.17 -48.38 -26.28
CA GLN A 224 -7.93 -49.61 -26.08
C GLN A 224 -8.88 -49.91 -27.26
N LEU A 225 -9.53 -48.89 -27.82
CA LEU A 225 -10.41 -49.01 -28.98
C LEU A 225 -9.61 -49.48 -30.23
N ILE A 226 -8.44 -48.96 -30.49
CA ILE A 226 -7.61 -49.40 -31.64
C ILE A 226 -7.23 -50.88 -31.48
N PHE A 227 -6.80 -51.28 -30.28
CA PHE A 227 -6.42 -52.67 -30.04
C PHE A 227 -7.60 -53.66 -30.00
N SER A 228 -8.81 -53.27 -29.70
CA SER A 228 -10.00 -54.13 -29.67
C SER A 228 -10.49 -54.51 -31.05
N VAL A 229 -10.25 -53.70 -32.08
CA VAL A 229 -10.66 -53.92 -33.46
C VAL A 229 -9.63 -54.75 -34.26
N LEU A 230 -8.47 -54.99 -33.71
CA LEU A 230 -7.42 -55.77 -34.38
C LEU A 230 -7.53 -57.24 -34.04
N ASP A 231 -7.42 -58.08 -35.09
CA ASP A 231 -7.29 -59.54 -34.95
C ASP A 231 -5.98 -59.89 -34.17
N GLU A 232 -5.97 -61.05 -33.52
CA GLU A 232 -4.83 -61.48 -32.71
C GLU A 232 -3.50 -61.45 -33.49
N GLN A 233 -3.52 -61.85 -34.76
CA GLN A 233 -2.36 -61.82 -35.63
C GLN A 233 -1.94 -60.40 -36.02
N GLU A 234 -2.90 -59.51 -36.31
CA GLU A 234 -2.67 -58.07 -36.55
C GLU A 234 -2.02 -57.39 -35.33
N ARG A 235 -2.51 -57.73 -34.13
CA ARG A 235 -2.00 -57.20 -32.86
C ARG A 235 -0.58 -57.65 -32.60
N LYS A 236 -0.24 -58.94 -32.82
CA LYS A 236 1.13 -59.46 -32.66
C LYS A 236 2.09 -58.80 -33.63
N ILE A 237 1.72 -58.62 -34.88
CA ILE A 237 2.56 -57.96 -35.90
C ILE A 237 2.76 -56.46 -35.54
N LEU A 238 1.71 -55.77 -35.15
CA LEU A 238 1.78 -54.36 -34.76
C LEU A 238 2.72 -54.18 -33.55
N ASN A 239 2.62 -55.06 -32.56
CA ASN A 239 3.50 -55.04 -31.37
C ASN A 239 4.96 -55.29 -31.72
N MET A 240 5.25 -56.20 -32.67
CA MET A 240 6.59 -56.43 -33.17
C MET A 240 7.19 -55.19 -33.86
N ILE A 241 6.39 -54.50 -34.68
CA ILE A 241 6.79 -53.27 -35.36
C ILE A 241 7.02 -52.15 -34.36
N SER A 242 6.16 -52.04 -33.32
CA SER A 242 6.28 -51.04 -32.25
C SER A 242 7.58 -51.19 -31.44
N LYS A 243 7.94 -52.44 -31.07
CA LYS A 243 9.14 -52.70 -30.29
C LYS A 243 10.46 -52.50 -31.07
N ALA A 244 10.43 -52.72 -32.40
CA ALA A 244 11.61 -52.67 -33.25
C ALA A 244 11.80 -51.27 -33.92
N GLU A 245 10.91 -50.27 -33.68
CA GLU A 245 10.81 -49.00 -34.38
C GLU A 245 10.70 -49.12 -35.91
N GLN A 246 11.50 -49.96 -36.48
CA GLN A 246 11.43 -50.39 -37.89
C GLN A 246 11.80 -51.87 -38.01
N ILE A 247 11.07 -52.62 -38.80
CA ILE A 247 11.27 -54.04 -39.00
C ILE A 247 11.12 -54.43 -40.45
N ASN A 248 11.94 -55.39 -40.91
CA ASN A 248 11.81 -55.96 -42.21
C ASN A 248 10.63 -56.95 -42.21
N GLN A 249 9.75 -56.90 -43.24
CA GLN A 249 8.61 -57.82 -43.39
C GLN A 249 9.03 -59.26 -43.34
N ARG A 250 10.22 -59.63 -43.88
CA ARG A 250 10.73 -61.00 -43.87
C ARG A 250 10.97 -61.51 -42.45
N LYS A 251 11.48 -60.67 -41.54
CA LYS A 251 11.67 -61.03 -40.12
C LYS A 251 10.33 -61.33 -39.44
N ILE A 252 9.25 -60.65 -39.84
CA ILE A 252 7.92 -60.91 -39.28
C ILE A 252 7.40 -62.28 -39.79
N VAL A 253 7.65 -62.64 -41.07
CA VAL A 253 7.31 -63.93 -41.63
C VAL A 253 8.00 -65.04 -40.83
N GLU A 254 9.30 -64.92 -40.58
CA GLU A 254 10.11 -65.88 -39.81
C GLU A 254 9.63 -65.96 -38.33
N ALA A 255 9.44 -64.84 -37.66
CA ALA A 255 9.06 -64.79 -36.23
C ALA A 255 7.62 -65.28 -35.96
N MET A 256 6.71 -65.05 -36.88
CA MET A 256 5.31 -65.45 -36.75
C MET A 256 4.98 -66.83 -37.30
N ASN A 257 5.97 -67.46 -37.97
CA ASN A 257 5.79 -68.75 -38.68
C ASN A 257 4.55 -68.77 -39.60
N LEU A 258 4.31 -67.66 -40.31
CA LEU A 258 3.22 -67.46 -41.22
C LEU A 258 3.70 -67.41 -42.67
N SER A 259 2.85 -67.82 -43.62
CA SER A 259 3.19 -67.69 -45.03
C SER A 259 3.41 -66.22 -45.44
N LYS A 260 4.33 -65.97 -46.37
CA LYS A 260 4.62 -64.64 -46.89
C LYS A 260 3.37 -63.92 -47.40
N ALA A 261 2.45 -64.68 -48.05
CA ALA A 261 1.20 -64.15 -48.54
C ALA A 261 0.25 -63.66 -47.41
N LYS A 262 0.21 -64.43 -46.29
CA LYS A 262 -0.64 -64.05 -45.13
C LYS A 262 -0.11 -62.82 -44.43
N VAL A 263 1.22 -62.72 -44.18
CA VAL A 263 1.84 -61.53 -43.59
C VAL A 263 1.65 -60.33 -44.51
N SER A 264 1.78 -60.47 -45.82
CA SER A 264 1.58 -59.39 -46.79
C SER A 264 0.16 -58.83 -46.74
N ARG A 265 -0.88 -59.69 -46.62
CA ARG A 265 -2.28 -59.25 -46.46
C ARG A 265 -2.49 -58.46 -45.15
N ILE A 266 -1.94 -58.94 -44.02
CA ILE A 266 -2.06 -58.27 -42.74
C ILE A 266 -1.32 -56.91 -42.77
N VAL A 267 -0.11 -56.86 -43.29
CA VAL A 267 0.66 -55.63 -43.47
C VAL A 267 -0.10 -54.60 -44.32
N LYS A 268 -0.72 -55.03 -45.45
CA LYS A 268 -1.52 -54.19 -46.31
C LYS A 268 -2.72 -53.63 -45.54
N LYS A 269 -3.45 -54.48 -44.80
CA LYS A 269 -4.60 -54.08 -43.99
C LYS A 269 -4.23 -53.10 -42.87
N LEU A 270 -3.08 -53.29 -42.18
CA LEU A 270 -2.57 -52.35 -41.17
C LEU A 270 -2.15 -51.00 -41.78
N ALA A 271 -1.59 -51.03 -43.01
CA ALA A 271 -1.21 -49.83 -43.74
C ALA A 271 -2.44 -49.04 -44.22
N GLU A 272 -3.45 -49.73 -44.78
CA GLU A 272 -4.73 -49.13 -45.18
C GLU A 272 -5.47 -48.48 -44.01
N ARG A 273 -5.38 -49.06 -42.82
CA ARG A 273 -5.89 -48.47 -41.57
C ARG A 273 -4.97 -47.33 -41.06
N GLY A 274 -3.85 -47.02 -41.73
CA GLY A 274 -2.92 -45.95 -41.36
C GLY A 274 -2.16 -46.20 -40.05
N LEU A 275 -2.02 -47.44 -39.60
CA LEU A 275 -1.33 -47.80 -38.38
C LEU A 275 0.19 -47.97 -38.61
N ILE A 276 0.57 -48.39 -39.83
CA ILE A 276 1.95 -48.59 -40.23
C ILE A 276 2.22 -47.93 -41.57
N LYS A 277 3.48 -47.52 -41.79
CA LYS A 277 4.01 -47.10 -43.08
C LYS A 277 4.86 -48.19 -43.66
N VAL A 278 4.68 -48.50 -44.95
CA VAL A 278 5.41 -49.52 -45.66
C VAL A 278 6.33 -48.82 -46.65
N GLU A 279 7.63 -49.05 -46.52
CA GLU A 279 8.67 -48.53 -47.44
C GLU A 279 9.35 -49.72 -48.15
N ARG A 280 9.31 -49.73 -49.48
CA ARG A 280 10.00 -50.76 -50.26
C ARG A 280 11.50 -50.49 -50.31
N ARG A 281 12.31 -51.48 -49.88
CA ARG A 281 13.78 -51.38 -49.91
C ARG A 281 14.32 -52.62 -50.61
N GLY A 282 14.65 -52.45 -51.86
CA GLY A 282 15.10 -53.55 -52.70
C GLY A 282 14.01 -54.64 -52.88
N ARG A 283 14.33 -55.94 -52.54
CA ARG A 283 13.44 -57.09 -52.63
C ARG A 283 12.54 -57.31 -51.41
N THR A 284 12.51 -56.33 -50.44
CA THR A 284 11.78 -56.47 -49.18
C THR A 284 11.14 -55.14 -48.77
N ASN A 285 10.14 -55.22 -47.90
CA ASN A 285 9.46 -54.06 -47.30
C ASN A 285 9.99 -53.81 -45.89
N ILE A 286 10.22 -52.54 -45.55
CA ILE A 286 10.47 -52.06 -44.21
C ILE A 286 9.20 -51.44 -43.68
N LEU A 287 8.82 -51.84 -42.47
CA LEU A 287 7.61 -51.46 -41.81
C LEU A 287 7.95 -50.55 -40.62
N ARG A 288 7.24 -49.43 -40.48
CA ARG A 288 7.37 -48.49 -39.37
C ARG A 288 5.98 -48.13 -38.85
N ILE A 289 5.89 -47.83 -37.55
CA ILE A 289 4.66 -47.30 -36.99
C ILE A 289 4.47 -45.84 -37.41
N VAL A 290 3.20 -45.46 -37.70
CA VAL A 290 2.84 -44.08 -37.92
C VAL A 290 2.65 -43.43 -36.56
N LYS A 291 3.74 -42.78 -36.02
CA LYS A 291 3.79 -42.16 -34.70
C LYS A 291 2.61 -41.23 -34.40
N LYS A 292 2.03 -40.55 -35.41
CA LYS A 292 0.94 -39.56 -35.24
C LYS A 292 -0.42 -40.20 -34.81
N ARG A 293 -0.59 -41.53 -34.88
CA ARG A 293 -1.81 -42.22 -34.44
C ARG A 293 -1.63 -43.20 -33.28
N ILE A 294 -0.38 -43.54 -32.98
CA ILE A 294 -0.02 -44.53 -31.95
C ILE A 294 1.24 -43.99 -31.22
N GLU A 295 1.15 -42.77 -30.65
CA GLU A 295 2.19 -42.37 -29.69
C GLU A 295 2.00 -43.20 -28.43
N ILE A 296 2.96 -44.07 -28.22
CA ILE A 296 3.08 -45.00 -27.11
C ILE A 296 3.70 -44.23 -25.92
#